data_6a7f9c192354fadde652ba7f22834bd4
#
_entry.id   6a7f9c192354fadde652ba7f22834bd4
#
_cell.length_a   1.000
_cell.length_b   1.000
_cell.length_c   1.000
_cell.angle_alpha   90.00
_cell.angle_beta   90.00
_cell.angle_gamma   90.00
#
_symmetry.space_group_name_H-M   'P 1'
#
loop_
_entity.id
_entity.type
_entity.pdbx_description
1 polymer ?
#
loop_
_entity_poly.entity_id
_entity_poly.type
_entity_poly.pdbx_seq_one_letter_code
_entity_poly.pdbx_strand_id
1 'polypeptide(L)'
;MRPKNKVKTNRIVRHFRLRKKVIGNPERPRLSIYPSIKHLEAQIINDFEQKTLVGFTTKAKEFQKISGLKTGGNVAAAVLFGKFVAVKAKEKGISKVVFDRGGFLYHGRIKAFADAAREQGLSF
;
A
#
# COMPACT_ATOMS: atom_id res chain seq x y z
N MET A 1 9.19 -8.52 -33.30
CA MET A 1 8.94 -9.10 -32.37
C MET A 1 8.37 -8.52 -31.38
N ARG A 2 7.67 -8.43 -30.88
CA ARG A 2 7.27 -7.97 -29.92
C ARG A 2 7.17 -8.70 -28.82
N PRO A 3 7.86 -9.43 -28.66
CA PRO A 3 7.78 -10.40 -27.64
C PRO A 3 7.62 -9.84 -26.25
N LYS A 4 8.26 -8.75 -25.98
CA LYS A 4 8.15 -8.18 -24.65
C LYS A 4 6.75 -7.73 -24.30
N ASN A 5 5.99 -7.34 -25.29
CA ASN A 5 4.60 -6.95 -25.03
C ASN A 5 3.75 -8.14 -24.64
N LYS A 6 4.19 -9.34 -25.03
CA LYS A 6 3.46 -10.54 -24.68
C LYS A 6 3.62 -10.94 -23.24
N VAL A 7 4.65 -10.43 -22.56
CA VAL A 7 4.89 -10.79 -21.18
C VAL A 7 4.31 -9.80 -20.19
N LYS A 8 3.53 -8.86 -20.65
CA LYS A 8 2.78 -8.03 -19.70
C LYS A 8 1.84 -8.93 -18.95
N THR A 9 2.02 -8.97 -17.65
CA THR A 9 1.17 -9.78 -16.79
C THR A 9 -0.20 -9.15 -16.65
N ASN A 10 -1.18 -9.94 -16.23
CA ASN A 10 -2.49 -9.41 -15.89
C ASN A 10 -2.40 -8.36 -14.79
N ARG A 11 -1.45 -8.50 -13.89
CA ARG A 11 -1.22 -7.50 -12.85
C ARG A 11 -0.87 -6.14 -13.44
N ILE A 12 0.04 -6.12 -14.42
CA ILE A 12 0.48 -4.86 -15.05
C ILE A 12 -0.70 -4.19 -15.76
N VAL A 13 -1.49 -4.96 -16.49
CA VAL A 13 -2.67 -4.45 -17.19
C VAL A 13 -3.67 -3.86 -16.19
N ARG A 14 -3.94 -4.59 -15.10
CA ARG A 14 -4.84 -4.10 -14.06
C ARG A 14 -4.31 -2.82 -13.41
N HIS A 15 -2.99 -2.74 -13.20
CA HIS A 15 -2.39 -1.55 -12.62
C HIS A 15 -2.57 -0.33 -13.54
N PHE A 16 -2.34 -0.47 -14.83
CA PHE A 16 -2.58 0.63 -15.78
C PHE A 16 -4.02 1.08 -15.76
N ARG A 17 -4.98 0.16 -15.75
CA ARG A 17 -6.39 0.50 -15.68
C ARG A 17 -6.74 1.25 -14.39
N LEU A 18 -6.21 0.76 -13.29
CA LEU A 18 -6.45 1.36 -11.98
C LEU A 18 -5.88 2.77 -11.91
N ARG A 19 -4.66 2.98 -12.44
CA ARG A 19 -4.01 4.28 -12.39
C ARG A 19 -4.69 5.36 -13.20
N LYS A 20 -5.57 5.00 -14.12
CA LYS A 20 -6.40 5.97 -14.83
C LYS A 20 -7.43 6.61 -13.89
N LYS A 21 -7.82 5.90 -12.83
CA LYS A 21 -8.84 6.35 -11.89
C LYS A 21 -8.28 6.77 -10.55
N VAL A 22 -7.11 6.21 -10.17
CA VAL A 22 -6.52 6.44 -8.85
C VAL A 22 -5.39 7.42 -8.97
N ILE A 23 -5.66 8.67 -8.61
CA ILE A 23 -4.67 9.75 -8.61
C ILE A 23 -4.69 10.39 -7.24
N GLY A 24 -3.52 10.47 -6.60
CA GLY A 24 -3.39 11.11 -5.29
C GLY A 24 -3.24 12.61 -5.42
N ASN A 25 -4.00 13.38 -4.65
CA ASN A 25 -3.90 14.82 -4.60
C ASN A 25 -3.54 15.24 -3.16
N PRO A 26 -3.26 16.53 -2.89
CA PRO A 26 -2.86 16.95 -1.54
C PRO A 26 -3.88 16.62 -0.45
N GLU A 27 -5.17 16.66 -0.76
CA GLU A 27 -6.22 16.38 0.22
C GLU A 27 -6.43 14.89 0.43
N ARG A 28 -6.21 14.11 -0.61
CA ARG A 28 -6.42 12.66 -0.59
C ARG A 28 -5.27 11.99 -1.36
N PRO A 29 -4.08 11.89 -0.74
CA PRO A 29 -2.93 11.29 -1.40
C PRO A 29 -3.15 9.81 -1.68
N ARG A 30 -2.34 9.27 -2.57
CA ARG A 30 -2.45 7.87 -2.98
C ARG A 30 -1.66 6.98 -2.02
N LEU A 31 -2.35 6.01 -1.44
CA LEU A 31 -1.71 4.96 -0.63
C LEU A 31 -1.47 3.76 -1.53
N SER A 32 -0.21 3.54 -1.87
CA SER A 32 0.21 2.45 -2.74
C SER A 32 0.80 1.32 -1.91
N ILE A 33 0.40 0.08 -2.18
CA ILE A 33 0.93 -1.09 -1.50
C ILE A 33 1.62 -2.02 -2.49
N TYR A 34 2.75 -2.57 -2.08
CA TYR A 34 3.49 -3.55 -2.87
C TYR A 34 3.83 -4.76 -2.01
N PRO A 35 3.21 -5.92 -2.28
CA PRO A 35 3.54 -7.14 -1.56
C PRO A 35 4.67 -7.89 -2.27
N SER A 36 5.72 -8.24 -1.52
CA SER A 36 6.71 -9.20 -1.98
C SER A 36 6.50 -10.50 -1.21
N ILE A 37 7.30 -11.51 -1.51
CA ILE A 37 7.11 -12.82 -0.86
C ILE A 37 7.18 -12.73 0.66
N LYS A 38 8.17 -12.00 1.18
CA LYS A 38 8.42 -11.94 2.62
C LYS A 38 8.02 -10.64 3.28
N HIS A 39 7.71 -9.60 2.51
CA HIS A 39 7.49 -8.28 3.07
C HIS A 39 6.36 -7.54 2.39
N LEU A 40 5.90 -6.49 3.04
CA LEU A 40 4.97 -5.53 2.48
C LEU A 40 5.61 -4.16 2.52
N GLU A 41 5.36 -3.37 1.49
CA GLU A 41 5.80 -1.98 1.43
C GLU A 41 4.61 -1.11 1.08
N ALA A 42 4.54 0.07 1.66
CA ALA A 42 3.47 1.02 1.38
C ALA A 42 4.05 2.42 1.28
N GLN A 43 3.48 3.23 0.41
CA GLN A 43 3.89 4.62 0.23
C GLN A 43 2.65 5.49 0.14
N ILE A 44 2.74 6.69 0.70
CA ILE A 44 1.70 7.70 0.54
C ILE A 44 2.28 8.78 -0.36
N ILE A 45 1.64 9.00 -1.51
CA ILE A 45 2.19 9.78 -2.62
C ILE A 45 1.24 10.91 -3.01
N ASN A 46 1.78 12.12 -3.16
CA ASN A 46 1.06 13.22 -3.76
C ASN A 46 1.44 13.27 -5.24
N ASP A 47 0.55 12.82 -6.11
CA ASP A 47 0.82 12.74 -7.54
C ASP A 47 0.89 14.11 -8.20
N PHE A 48 0.23 15.12 -7.64
CA PHE A 48 0.27 16.49 -8.18
C PHE A 48 1.67 17.09 -8.06
N GLU A 49 2.35 16.83 -6.96
CA GLU A 49 3.72 17.29 -6.76
C GLU A 49 4.76 16.24 -7.11
N GLN A 50 4.31 15.03 -7.51
CA GLN A 50 5.17 13.89 -7.81
C GLN A 50 6.12 13.59 -6.66
N LYS A 51 5.56 13.58 -5.45
CA LYS A 51 6.36 13.46 -4.23
C LYS A 51 5.80 12.37 -3.33
N THR A 52 6.68 11.50 -2.83
CA THR A 52 6.33 10.54 -1.81
C THR A 52 6.35 11.23 -0.46
N LEU A 53 5.20 11.30 0.20
CA LEU A 53 5.08 11.96 1.49
C LEU A 53 5.69 11.14 2.61
N VAL A 54 5.46 9.83 2.59
CA VAL A 54 6.01 8.91 3.58
C VAL A 54 6.02 7.49 3.02
N GLY A 55 7.03 6.71 3.40
CA GLY A 55 7.13 5.31 3.01
C GLY A 55 7.20 4.41 4.24
N PHE A 56 6.69 3.18 4.10
CA PHE A 56 6.65 2.20 5.17
C PHE A 56 7.06 0.84 4.62
N THR A 57 7.70 0.02 5.46
CA THR A 57 8.07 -1.33 5.07
C THR A 57 8.05 -2.24 6.31
N THR A 58 7.67 -3.49 6.12
CA THR A 58 7.75 -4.48 7.19
C THR A 58 9.20 -4.83 7.56
N LYS A 59 10.17 -4.41 6.74
CA LYS A 59 11.60 -4.55 7.05
C LYS A 59 12.07 -3.55 8.11
N ALA A 60 11.31 -2.48 8.36
CA ALA A 60 11.73 -1.43 9.29
C ALA A 60 11.76 -1.95 10.72
N LYS A 61 12.82 -1.59 11.44
CA LYS A 61 12.98 -2.02 12.83
C LYS A 61 11.83 -1.55 13.71
N GLU A 62 11.31 -0.37 13.45
CA GLU A 62 10.20 0.16 14.22
C GLU A 62 8.98 -0.75 14.13
N PHE A 63 8.62 -1.18 12.92
CA PHE A 63 7.51 -2.09 12.73
C PHE A 63 7.79 -3.44 13.39
N GLN A 64 8.97 -3.98 13.19
CA GLN A 64 9.34 -5.28 13.75
C GLN A 64 9.30 -5.27 15.27
N LYS A 65 9.70 -4.16 15.88
CA LYS A 65 9.71 -4.01 17.32
C LYS A 65 8.29 -3.95 17.89
N ILE A 66 7.40 -3.20 17.23
CA ILE A 66 6.02 -3.05 17.67
C ILE A 66 5.22 -4.32 17.43
N SER A 67 5.40 -4.95 16.28
CA SER A 67 4.60 -6.12 15.90
C SER A 67 5.14 -7.43 16.47
N GLY A 68 6.42 -7.49 16.77
CA GLY A 68 7.08 -8.73 17.14
C GLY A 68 7.34 -9.67 15.97
N LEU A 69 7.10 -9.21 14.74
CA LEU A 69 7.26 -10.01 13.54
C LEU A 69 8.44 -9.52 12.73
N LYS A 70 9.17 -10.48 12.10
CA LYS A 70 10.32 -10.15 11.26
C LYS A 70 9.99 -10.09 9.78
N THR A 71 8.80 -10.54 9.39
CA THR A 71 8.40 -10.59 7.98
C THR A 71 6.99 -10.08 7.80
N GLY A 72 6.62 -9.80 6.55
CA GLY A 72 5.27 -9.39 6.18
C GLY A 72 4.63 -10.37 5.20
N GLY A 73 5.04 -11.65 5.25
CA GLY A 73 4.66 -12.64 4.26
C GLY A 73 3.29 -13.29 4.45
N ASN A 74 2.55 -12.96 5.50
CA ASN A 74 1.25 -13.60 5.76
C ASN A 74 0.18 -12.55 6.09
N VAL A 75 -1.06 -13.02 6.19
CA VAL A 75 -2.22 -12.17 6.47
C VAL A 75 -2.14 -11.51 7.84
N ALA A 76 -1.67 -12.24 8.85
CA ALA A 76 -1.55 -11.68 10.20
C ALA A 76 -0.60 -10.50 10.23
N ALA A 77 0.53 -10.61 9.53
CA ALA A 77 1.48 -9.50 9.41
C ALA A 77 0.87 -8.31 8.66
N ALA A 78 0.05 -8.58 7.64
CA ALA A 78 -0.60 -7.53 6.88
C ALA A 78 -1.60 -6.74 7.73
N VAL A 79 -2.32 -7.41 8.63
CA VAL A 79 -3.23 -6.74 9.57
C VAL A 79 -2.45 -5.78 10.46
N LEU A 80 -1.35 -6.25 11.05
CA LEU A 80 -0.52 -5.41 11.91
C LEU A 80 0.12 -4.25 11.15
N PHE A 81 0.54 -4.51 9.92
CA PHE A 81 1.13 -3.47 9.08
C PHE A 81 0.11 -2.41 8.68
N GLY A 82 -1.13 -2.81 8.38
CA GLY A 82 -2.20 -1.88 8.09
C GLY A 82 -2.50 -0.95 9.25
N LYS A 83 -2.55 -1.48 10.47
CA LYS A 83 -2.71 -0.68 11.68
C LYS A 83 -1.55 0.29 11.87
N PHE A 84 -0.33 -0.21 11.68
CA PHE A 84 0.88 0.61 11.82
C PHE A 84 0.89 1.78 10.83
N VAL A 85 0.61 1.51 9.56
CA VAL A 85 0.58 2.54 8.51
C VAL A 85 -0.48 3.58 8.81
N ALA A 86 -1.68 3.15 9.21
CA ALA A 86 -2.78 4.07 9.50
C ALA A 86 -2.44 4.99 10.68
N VAL A 87 -1.87 4.45 11.74
CA VAL A 87 -1.48 5.25 12.91
C VAL A 87 -0.41 6.27 12.52
N LYS A 88 0.61 5.83 11.77
CA LYS A 88 1.68 6.74 11.35
C LYS A 88 1.19 7.80 10.38
N ALA A 89 0.29 7.46 9.48
CA ALA A 89 -0.31 8.43 8.57
C ALA A 89 -1.07 9.51 9.32
N LYS A 90 -1.85 9.11 10.32
CA LYS A 90 -2.61 10.06 11.13
C LYS A 90 -1.71 10.98 11.93
N GLU A 91 -0.58 10.48 12.42
CA GLU A 91 0.42 11.31 13.11
C GLU A 91 0.97 12.40 12.20
N LYS A 92 0.96 12.17 10.90
CA LYS A 92 1.41 13.17 9.91
C LYS A 92 0.25 14.02 9.37
N GLY A 93 -0.92 13.87 9.94
CA GLY A 93 -2.09 14.65 9.52
C GLY A 93 -2.81 14.08 8.29
N ILE A 94 -2.51 12.86 7.90
CA ILE A 94 -3.13 12.22 6.74
C ILE A 94 -4.23 11.30 7.24
N SER A 95 -5.50 11.61 6.93
CA SER A 95 -6.63 10.79 7.34
C SER A 95 -7.44 10.25 6.18
N LYS A 96 -7.28 10.83 4.99
CA LYS A 96 -7.98 10.41 3.77
C LYS A 96 -6.98 10.07 2.69
N VAL A 97 -7.18 8.93 2.04
CA VAL A 97 -6.31 8.51 0.94
C VAL A 97 -7.15 7.87 -0.16
N VAL A 98 -6.58 7.73 -1.36
CA VAL A 98 -7.12 6.84 -2.38
C VAL A 98 -6.21 5.61 -2.38
N PHE A 99 -6.81 4.44 -2.44
CA PHE A 99 -6.05 3.19 -2.32
C PHE A 99 -5.64 2.68 -3.69
N ASP A 100 -4.33 2.47 -3.86
CA ASP A 100 -3.76 1.88 -5.08
C ASP A 100 -3.17 0.51 -4.72
N ARG A 101 -3.86 -0.54 -5.14
CA ARG A 101 -3.41 -1.90 -4.88
C ARG A 101 -2.36 -2.40 -5.87
N GLY A 102 -1.86 -1.52 -6.75
CA GLY A 102 -0.75 -1.85 -7.65
C GLY A 102 -1.06 -2.91 -8.70
N GLY A 103 -2.34 -3.10 -9.05
CA GLY A 103 -2.76 -4.13 -9.99
C GLY A 103 -2.84 -5.53 -9.38
N PHE A 104 -2.51 -5.70 -8.11
CA PHE A 104 -2.70 -6.97 -7.42
C PHE A 104 -4.20 -7.16 -7.13
N LEU A 105 -4.63 -8.41 -7.01
CA LEU A 105 -6.02 -8.69 -6.68
C LEU A 105 -6.32 -8.24 -5.24
N TYR A 106 -7.54 -7.73 -5.02
CA TYR A 106 -7.97 -7.32 -3.69
C TYR A 106 -8.33 -8.55 -2.88
N HIS A 107 -7.31 -9.23 -2.39
CA HIS A 107 -7.43 -10.53 -1.74
C HIS A 107 -6.23 -10.74 -0.81
N GLY A 108 -6.39 -11.61 0.18
CA GLY A 108 -5.30 -12.03 1.07
C GLY A 108 -4.68 -10.87 1.82
N ARG A 109 -3.37 -10.71 1.72
CA ARG A 109 -2.63 -9.68 2.45
C ARG A 109 -3.09 -8.27 2.12
N ILE A 110 -3.39 -8.00 0.85
CA ILE A 110 -3.80 -6.64 0.44
C ILE A 110 -5.14 -6.29 1.07
N LYS A 111 -6.10 -7.21 1.04
CA LYS A 111 -7.40 -6.99 1.67
C LYS A 111 -7.26 -6.84 3.17
N ALA A 112 -6.45 -7.68 3.81
CA ALA A 112 -6.22 -7.61 5.25
C ALA A 112 -5.58 -6.28 5.66
N PHE A 113 -4.61 -5.82 4.89
CA PHE A 113 -3.97 -4.52 5.10
C PHE A 113 -4.99 -3.38 5.01
N ALA A 114 -5.79 -3.37 3.95
CA ALA A 114 -6.77 -2.31 3.72
C ALA A 114 -7.84 -2.28 4.82
N ASP A 115 -8.37 -3.44 5.17
CA ASP A 115 -9.38 -3.53 6.23
C ASP A 115 -8.84 -3.05 7.56
N ALA A 116 -7.61 -3.43 7.91
CA ALA A 116 -6.98 -3.02 9.16
C ALA A 116 -6.72 -1.52 9.19
N ALA A 117 -6.29 -0.95 8.07
CA ALA A 117 -6.07 0.50 7.99
C ALA A 117 -7.38 1.27 8.16
N ARG A 118 -8.45 0.78 7.56
CA ARG A 118 -9.79 1.38 7.72
C ARG A 118 -10.28 1.32 9.16
N GLU A 119 -10.06 0.20 9.83
CA GLU A 119 -10.45 0.04 11.23
C GLU A 119 -9.75 1.05 12.13
N GLN A 120 -8.54 1.44 11.78
CA GLN A 120 -7.80 2.45 12.55
C GLN A 120 -8.20 3.88 12.17
N GLY A 121 -9.17 4.03 11.29
CA GLY A 121 -9.74 5.34 10.98
C GLY A 121 -9.22 6.01 9.72
N LEU A 122 -8.41 5.31 8.93
CA LEU A 122 -7.98 5.84 7.64
C LEU A 122 -9.16 5.72 6.67
N SER A 123 -9.48 6.80 5.98
CA SER A 123 -10.66 6.85 5.10
C SER A 123 -10.28 6.59 3.64
N PHE A 124 -10.86 5.57 3.07
CA PHE A 124 -10.75 5.28 1.65
C PHE A 124 -11.73 4.19 1.22
#